data_6b359bd223ec383ba4f01b6f915ffd25
#
_entry.id   6b359bd223ec383ba4f01b6f915ffd25
#
_cell.length_a   1.000
_cell.length_b   1.000
_cell.length_c   1.000
_cell.angle_alpha   90.00
_cell.angle_beta   90.00
_cell.angle_gamma   90.00
#
_symmetry.space_group_name_H-M   'P 1'
#
loop_
_entity.id
_entity.type
_entity.pdbx_description
1 polymer ?
#
loop_
_entity_poly.entity_id
_entity_poly.type
_entity_poly.pdbx_seq_one_letter_code
_entity_poly.pdbx_strand_id
1 'polypeptide(L)'
;MDIDAYNIVTMRNLVHLEKKTSQSLGRLKEYSSLPLLVKGIFTQEDIELCKVLKPDVAVISNHGGRVETEKGSTCSFLYKNAKILKNYVKELWVDGGLRTQKNIQTALYLGADRVLIARPLIAETCRKFMGI
;
A
#
# COMPACT_ATOMS: atom_id res chain seq x y z
N MET A 1 -4.56 5.03 6.50
CA MET A 1 -5.74 5.28 5.62
C MET A 1 -5.56 4.53 4.31
N ASP A 2 -6.45 3.63 3.97
CA ASP A 2 -6.51 3.01 2.63
C ASP A 2 -7.20 3.96 1.64
N ILE A 3 -6.58 4.21 0.48
CA ILE A 3 -7.13 5.11 -0.54
C ILE A 3 -7.72 4.37 -1.73
N ASP A 4 -7.40 3.10 -1.91
CA ASP A 4 -7.86 2.24 -3.00
C ASP A 4 -9.02 1.31 -2.60
N ALA A 5 -9.49 1.37 -1.35
CA ALA A 5 -10.54 0.50 -0.82
C ALA A 5 -11.86 0.57 -1.61
N TYR A 6 -12.19 1.73 -2.20
CA TYR A 6 -13.39 1.91 -3.03
C TYR A 6 -13.39 1.05 -4.31
N ASN A 7 -12.20 0.59 -4.75
CA ASN A 7 -12.01 -0.24 -5.94
C ASN A 7 -11.80 -1.73 -5.65
N ILE A 8 -11.88 -2.14 -4.37
CA ILE A 8 -11.74 -3.54 -4.01
C ILE A 8 -12.96 -4.33 -4.52
N VAL A 9 -12.74 -5.24 -5.46
CA VAL A 9 -13.81 -6.02 -6.12
C VAL A 9 -14.70 -6.75 -5.11
N THR A 10 -14.09 -7.34 -4.09
CA THR A 10 -14.80 -8.12 -3.07
C THR A 10 -15.61 -7.27 -2.08
N MET A 11 -15.41 -5.96 -2.07
CA MET A 11 -16.15 -5.02 -1.21
C MET A 11 -17.30 -4.33 -1.96
N ARG A 12 -17.32 -4.47 -3.29
CA ARG A 12 -18.33 -3.88 -4.16
C ARG A 12 -19.73 -4.39 -3.76
N ASN A 13 -20.68 -3.48 -3.61
CA ASN A 13 -22.03 -3.75 -3.17
C ASN A 13 -22.22 -4.19 -1.68
N LEU A 14 -21.16 -4.31 -0.91
CA LEU A 14 -21.24 -4.58 0.53
C LEU A 14 -21.22 -3.31 1.37
N VAL A 15 -20.38 -2.35 0.98
CA VAL A 15 -20.25 -1.06 1.65
C VAL A 15 -20.05 0.04 0.61
N HIS A 16 -20.58 1.23 0.90
CA HIS A 16 -20.33 2.41 0.09
C HIS A 16 -18.98 3.03 0.52
N LEU A 17 -18.00 2.96 -0.37
CA LEU A 17 -16.68 3.55 -0.15
C LEU A 17 -16.38 4.58 -1.24
N GLU A 18 -15.93 5.74 -0.83
CA GLU A 18 -15.59 6.84 -1.75
C GLU A 18 -14.08 6.96 -1.94
N LYS A 19 -13.70 7.42 -3.14
CA LYS A 19 -12.32 7.78 -3.45
C LYS A 19 -11.87 8.91 -2.51
N LYS A 20 -10.71 8.74 -1.88
CA LYS A 20 -10.12 9.77 -1.03
C LYS A 20 -9.38 10.81 -1.88
N THR A 21 -9.57 12.08 -1.55
CA THR A 21 -8.91 13.20 -2.21
C THR A 21 -7.78 13.75 -1.36
N SER A 22 -6.83 14.46 -1.97
CA SER A 22 -5.76 15.16 -1.25
C SER A 22 -6.33 16.15 -0.22
N GLN A 23 -7.44 16.79 -0.54
CA GLN A 23 -8.13 17.72 0.37
C GLN A 23 -8.69 17.00 1.60
N SER A 24 -9.41 15.87 1.43
CA SER A 24 -9.98 15.12 2.55
C SER A 24 -8.90 14.53 3.46
N LEU A 25 -7.79 14.06 2.89
CA LEU A 25 -6.65 13.54 3.64
C LEU A 25 -5.83 14.65 4.29
N GLY A 26 -5.74 15.83 3.66
CA GLY A 26 -5.11 17.03 4.25
C GLY A 26 -5.81 17.47 5.53
N ARG A 27 -7.15 17.53 5.50
CA ARG A 27 -7.94 17.81 6.72
C ARG A 27 -7.68 16.79 7.82
N LEU A 28 -7.63 15.49 7.48
CA LEU A 28 -7.31 14.45 8.47
C LEU A 28 -5.94 14.69 9.13
N LYS A 29 -4.96 15.12 8.34
CA LYS A 29 -3.62 15.43 8.84
C LYS A 29 -3.62 16.65 9.78
N GLU A 30 -4.48 17.63 9.55
CA GLU A 30 -4.64 18.80 10.42
C GLU A 30 -5.29 18.46 11.77
N TYR A 31 -6.21 17.50 11.80
CA TYR A 31 -6.89 17.07 13.02
C TYR A 31 -6.08 16.10 13.90
N SER A 32 -4.95 15.59 13.41
CA SER A 32 -4.18 14.58 14.12
C SER A 32 -2.70 14.92 14.17
N SER A 33 -2.10 14.81 15.35
CA SER A 33 -0.65 14.88 15.53
C SER A 33 0.06 13.56 15.22
N LEU A 34 -0.69 12.49 14.94
CA LEU A 34 -0.14 11.18 14.61
C LEU A 34 0.40 11.16 13.18
N PRO A 35 1.44 10.36 12.91
CA PRO A 35 1.92 10.15 11.55
C PRO A 35 0.83 9.65 10.61
N LEU A 36 0.69 10.28 9.44
CA LEU A 36 -0.25 9.85 8.42
C LEU A 36 0.38 8.79 7.51
N LEU A 37 -0.14 7.57 7.58
CA LEU A 37 0.18 6.49 6.66
C LEU A 37 -0.93 6.38 5.61
N VAL A 38 -0.54 6.48 4.32
CA VAL A 38 -1.45 6.32 3.17
C VAL A 38 -1.11 5.02 2.45
N LYS A 39 -2.08 4.13 2.32
CA LYS A 39 -1.93 2.80 1.70
C LYS A 39 -2.82 2.66 0.46
N GLY A 40 -2.33 1.94 -0.54
CA GLY A 40 -3.01 1.74 -1.81
C GLY A 40 -2.40 2.59 -2.94
N ILE A 41 -1.14 2.99 -2.81
CA ILE A 41 -0.41 3.72 -3.84
C ILE A 41 -0.06 2.75 -4.97
N PHE A 42 -0.70 2.90 -6.13
CA PHE A 42 -0.46 1.98 -7.25
C PHE A 42 -0.70 2.60 -8.64
N THR A 43 -1.04 3.88 -8.71
CA THR A 43 -1.26 4.60 -9.96
C THR A 43 -0.41 5.87 -10.03
N GLN A 44 -0.30 6.48 -11.23
CA GLN A 44 0.34 7.78 -11.37
C GLN A 44 -0.40 8.87 -10.58
N GLU A 45 -1.73 8.80 -10.52
CA GLU A 45 -2.55 9.73 -9.75
C GLU A 45 -2.24 9.66 -8.24
N ASP A 46 -1.96 8.46 -7.72
CA ASP A 46 -1.57 8.29 -6.32
C ASP A 46 -0.20 8.89 -6.02
N ILE A 47 0.71 8.87 -6.99
CA ILE A 47 2.01 9.57 -6.87
C ILE A 47 1.78 11.08 -6.79
N GLU A 48 0.91 11.64 -7.62
CA GLU A 48 0.58 13.08 -7.55
C GLU A 48 -0.09 13.42 -6.22
N LEU A 49 -0.96 12.55 -5.69
CA LEU A 49 -1.51 12.71 -4.35
C LEU A 49 -0.41 12.75 -3.29
N CYS A 50 0.59 11.87 -3.36
CA CYS A 50 1.74 11.89 -2.43
C CYS A 50 2.56 13.18 -2.53
N LYS A 51 2.73 13.75 -3.73
CA LYS A 51 3.44 15.02 -3.93
C LYS A 51 2.76 16.19 -3.22
N VAL A 52 1.43 16.24 -3.28
CA VAL A 52 0.62 17.29 -2.65
C VAL A 52 0.51 17.06 -1.14
N LEU A 53 0.15 15.86 -0.72
CA LEU A 53 -0.18 15.53 0.68
C LEU A 53 1.07 15.38 1.55
N LYS A 54 2.17 14.88 0.97
CA LYS A 54 3.43 14.54 1.68
C LYS A 54 3.14 13.72 2.95
N PRO A 55 2.56 12.53 2.83
CA PRO A 55 2.27 11.69 3.99
C PRO A 55 3.58 11.26 4.65
N ASP A 56 3.54 10.89 5.94
CA ASP A 56 4.72 10.38 6.61
C ASP A 56 5.14 9.02 6.03
N VAL A 57 4.17 8.17 5.71
CA VAL A 57 4.41 6.86 5.10
C VAL A 57 3.51 6.68 3.89
N ALA A 58 4.08 6.28 2.76
CA ALA A 58 3.34 5.76 1.61
C ALA A 58 3.52 4.25 1.51
N VAL A 59 2.41 3.51 1.34
CA VAL A 59 2.45 2.05 1.14
C VAL A 59 2.02 1.74 -0.29
N ILE A 60 2.96 1.27 -1.11
CA ILE A 60 2.66 0.71 -2.42
C ILE A 60 1.88 -0.59 -2.20
N SER A 61 0.68 -0.65 -2.73
CA SER A 61 -0.24 -1.77 -2.53
C SER A 61 -1.25 -1.88 -3.67
N ASN A 62 -1.58 -3.10 -4.06
CA ASN A 62 -2.69 -3.42 -4.95
C ASN A 62 -3.71 -4.35 -4.27
N HIS A 63 -3.75 -4.33 -2.94
CA HIS A 63 -4.58 -5.23 -2.11
C HIS A 63 -4.42 -6.71 -2.47
N GLY A 64 -3.21 -7.11 -2.91
CA GLY A 64 -2.93 -8.47 -3.35
C GLY A 64 -3.63 -8.84 -4.65
N GLY A 65 -3.78 -7.88 -5.56
CA GLY A 65 -4.41 -8.03 -6.87
C GLY A 65 -5.94 -7.92 -6.85
N ARG A 66 -6.53 -7.37 -5.79
CA ARG A 66 -7.99 -7.21 -5.64
C ARG A 66 -8.54 -5.85 -6.09
N VAL A 67 -7.67 -4.92 -6.49
CA VAL A 67 -8.07 -3.65 -7.12
C VAL A 67 -7.92 -3.75 -8.63
N GLU A 68 -8.84 -3.12 -9.37
CA GLU A 68 -8.89 -3.20 -10.84
C GLU A 68 -8.26 -1.99 -11.55
N THR A 69 -7.80 -1.00 -10.81
CA THR A 69 -7.33 0.28 -11.35
C THR A 69 -6.10 0.16 -12.23
N GLU A 70 -5.20 -0.75 -11.90
CA GLU A 70 -3.98 -0.99 -12.67
C GLU A 70 -3.53 -2.44 -12.53
N LYS A 71 -3.01 -3.01 -13.63
CA LYS A 71 -2.47 -4.36 -13.65
C LYS A 71 -0.95 -4.31 -13.42
N GLY A 72 -0.44 -5.29 -12.69
CA GLY A 72 1.00 -5.43 -12.50
C GLY A 72 1.37 -5.83 -11.08
N SER A 73 2.68 -5.98 -10.83
CA SER A 73 3.19 -6.29 -9.52
C SER A 73 3.58 -5.01 -8.76
N THR A 74 3.38 -5.02 -7.46
CA THR A 74 3.81 -3.92 -6.57
C THR A 74 5.32 -3.72 -6.60
N CYS A 75 6.11 -4.80 -6.80
CA CYS A 75 7.55 -4.70 -6.97
C CYS A 75 7.94 -3.97 -8.27
N SER A 76 7.22 -4.21 -9.38
CA SER A 76 7.47 -3.48 -10.63
C SER A 76 7.13 -1.99 -10.48
N PHE A 77 6.05 -1.68 -9.78
CA PHE A 77 5.67 -0.30 -9.48
C PHE A 77 6.70 0.38 -8.57
N LEU A 78 7.16 -0.32 -7.53
CA LEU A 78 8.22 0.13 -6.63
C LEU A 78 9.51 0.45 -7.41
N TYR A 79 9.98 -0.48 -8.25
CA TYR A 79 11.17 -0.30 -9.05
C TYR A 79 11.14 1.00 -9.89
N LYS A 80 10.02 1.27 -10.51
CA LYS A 80 9.84 2.46 -11.38
C LYS A 80 9.74 3.76 -10.58
N ASN A 81 9.14 3.74 -9.39
CA ASN A 81 8.65 4.94 -8.73
C ASN A 81 9.28 5.23 -7.36
N ALA A 82 10.12 4.33 -6.82
CA ALA A 82 10.69 4.50 -5.47
C ALA A 82 11.45 5.82 -5.32
N LYS A 83 12.31 6.16 -6.29
CA LYS A 83 13.10 7.41 -6.26
C LYS A 83 12.22 8.66 -6.22
N ILE A 84 11.10 8.64 -6.96
CA ILE A 84 10.16 9.77 -7.00
C ILE A 84 9.42 9.87 -5.68
N LEU A 85 8.84 8.78 -5.20
CA LEU A 85 8.05 8.75 -3.95
C LEU A 85 8.88 9.16 -2.73
N LYS A 86 10.12 8.70 -2.63
CA LYS A 86 11.02 9.04 -1.51
C LYS A 86 11.35 10.54 -1.39
N ASN A 87 11.09 11.35 -2.39
CA ASN A 87 11.21 12.80 -2.27
C ASN A 87 10.04 13.44 -1.50
N TYR A 88 8.95 12.70 -1.28
CA TYR A 88 7.71 13.25 -0.73
C TYR A 88 7.23 12.56 0.54
N VAL A 89 7.86 11.45 0.94
CA VAL A 89 7.49 10.65 2.12
C VAL A 89 8.71 10.38 2.99
N LYS A 90 8.50 10.18 4.29
CA LYS A 90 9.60 9.81 5.19
C LYS A 90 9.98 8.34 5.04
N GLU A 91 8.97 7.47 4.91
CA GLU A 91 9.19 6.04 4.67
C GLU A 91 8.31 5.55 3.51
N LEU A 92 8.87 4.67 2.69
CA LEU A 92 8.19 4.00 1.59
C LEU A 92 8.06 2.51 1.92
N TRP A 93 6.83 2.03 2.08
CA TRP A 93 6.55 0.64 2.37
C TRP A 93 5.90 -0.04 1.17
N VAL A 94 5.91 -1.36 1.16
CA VAL A 94 5.28 -2.15 0.08
C VAL A 94 4.58 -3.38 0.62
N ASP A 95 3.43 -3.71 0.03
CA ASP A 95 2.74 -4.99 0.21
C ASP A 95 2.26 -5.57 -1.14
N GLY A 96 1.55 -6.68 -1.08
CA GLY A 96 0.95 -7.30 -2.24
C GLY A 96 1.87 -8.31 -2.95
N GLY A 97 1.51 -9.57 -2.88
CA GLY A 97 2.21 -10.64 -3.61
C GLY A 97 3.52 -11.13 -2.98
N LEU A 98 4.00 -10.53 -1.91
CA LEU A 98 5.24 -10.91 -1.23
C LEU A 98 5.01 -12.16 -0.36
N ARG A 99 5.68 -13.26 -0.69
CA ARG A 99 5.43 -14.58 -0.10
C ARG A 99 6.67 -15.22 0.52
N THR A 100 7.84 -14.93 0.00
CA THR A 100 9.10 -15.59 0.34
C THR A 100 10.12 -14.59 0.85
N GLN A 101 11.12 -15.08 1.57
CA GLN A 101 12.28 -14.29 2.00
C GLN A 101 12.93 -13.55 0.82
N LYS A 102 13.04 -14.21 -0.33
CA LYS A 102 13.60 -13.61 -1.54
C LYS A 102 12.77 -12.43 -2.04
N ASN A 103 11.43 -12.53 -2.00
CA ASN A 103 10.57 -11.41 -2.39
C ASN A 103 10.77 -10.21 -1.45
N ILE A 104 10.89 -10.45 -0.14
CA ILE A 104 11.13 -9.42 0.87
C ILE A 104 12.46 -8.71 0.60
N GLN A 105 13.54 -9.48 0.44
CA GLN A 105 14.87 -8.94 0.15
C GLN A 105 14.88 -8.14 -1.16
N THR A 106 14.22 -8.63 -2.20
CA THR A 106 14.08 -7.90 -3.47
C THR A 106 13.35 -6.56 -3.28
N ALA A 107 12.24 -6.54 -2.53
CA ALA A 107 11.50 -5.31 -2.28
C ALA A 107 12.35 -4.27 -1.52
N LEU A 108 13.09 -4.69 -0.51
CA LEU A 108 14.02 -3.82 0.23
C LEU A 108 15.13 -3.30 -0.69
N TYR A 109 15.73 -4.16 -1.51
CA TYR A 109 16.75 -3.77 -2.48
C TYR A 109 16.23 -2.75 -3.50
N LEU A 110 14.97 -2.87 -3.91
CA LEU A 110 14.31 -1.94 -4.85
C LEU A 110 13.93 -0.60 -4.21
N GLY A 111 14.18 -0.42 -2.93
CA GLY A 111 14.05 0.84 -2.25
C GLY A 111 12.87 0.95 -1.27
N ALA A 112 12.18 -0.13 -0.94
CA ALA A 112 11.25 -0.11 0.17
C ALA A 112 12.01 -0.02 1.50
N ASP A 113 11.50 0.78 2.44
CA ASP A 113 12.05 0.85 3.80
C ASP A 113 11.48 -0.26 4.67
N ARG A 114 10.24 -0.70 4.39
CA ARG A 114 9.57 -1.83 5.07
C ARG A 114 8.68 -2.62 4.11
N VAL A 115 8.42 -3.85 4.50
CA VAL A 115 7.56 -4.80 3.77
C VAL A 115 6.43 -5.28 4.68
N LEU A 116 5.21 -5.26 4.18
CA LEU A 116 4.04 -5.80 4.87
C LEU A 116 3.68 -7.17 4.28
N ILE A 117 3.56 -8.17 5.13
CA ILE A 117 3.15 -9.53 4.77
C ILE A 117 1.93 -9.94 5.59
N ALA A 118 0.95 -10.57 4.95
CA ALA A 118 -0.25 -11.07 5.62
C ALA A 118 -0.45 -12.57 5.38
N ARG A 119 -0.70 -12.97 4.14
CA ARG A 119 -1.08 -14.36 3.79
C ARG A 119 -0.07 -15.43 4.22
N PRO A 120 1.26 -15.25 4.11
CA PRO A 120 2.22 -16.23 4.64
C PRO A 120 2.09 -16.46 6.15
N LEU A 121 1.90 -15.35 6.91
CA LEU A 121 1.72 -15.43 8.36
C LEU A 121 0.40 -16.12 8.73
N ILE A 122 -0.70 -15.77 8.05
CA ILE A 122 -2.01 -16.40 8.25
C ILE A 122 -1.92 -17.90 7.97
N ALA A 123 -1.31 -18.29 6.85
CA ALA A 123 -1.17 -19.70 6.46
C ALA A 123 -0.34 -20.50 7.48
N GLU A 124 0.73 -19.91 8.01
CA GLU A 124 1.55 -20.55 9.04
C GLU A 124 0.78 -20.68 10.37
N THR A 125 0.07 -19.62 10.77
CA THR A 125 -0.75 -19.63 11.98
C THR A 125 -1.82 -20.71 11.88
N CYS A 126 -2.56 -20.77 10.77
CA CYS A 126 -3.58 -21.80 10.56
C CYS A 126 -2.99 -23.21 10.64
N ARG A 127 -1.84 -23.45 10.00
CA ARG A 127 -1.15 -24.75 10.08
C ARG A 127 -0.83 -25.15 11.53
N LYS A 128 -0.28 -24.23 12.31
CA LYS A 128 0.03 -24.47 13.73
C LYS A 128 -1.22 -24.84 14.54
N PHE A 129 -2.34 -24.14 14.32
CA PHE A 129 -3.59 -24.44 15.01
C PHE A 129 -4.24 -25.74 14.55
N MET A 130 -4.07 -26.13 13.28
CA MET A 130 -4.66 -27.36 12.72
C MET A 130 -3.74 -28.58 12.92
N GLY A 131 -2.54 -28.42 13.45
CA GLY A 131 -1.58 -29.50 13.68
C GLY A 131 -1.00 -30.11 12.39
N ILE A 132 -0.94 -29.34 11.29
CA ILE A 132 -0.41 -29.77 9.98
C ILE A 132 0.80 -28.95 9.55
#